data_1c4e18684f9eb3e60822ba1136eccf91
#
_entry.id   1c4e18684f9eb3e60822ba1136eccf91
#
_cell.length_a   1.000
_cell.length_b   1.000
_cell.length_c   1.000
_cell.angle_alpha   90.00
_cell.angle_beta   90.00
_cell.angle_gamma   90.00
#
_symmetry.space_group_name_H-M   'P 1'
#
loop_
_entity.id
_entity.type
_entity.pdbx_description
1 polymer ?
#
loop_
_entity_poly.entity_id
_entity_poly.type
_entity_poly.pdbx_seq_one_letter_code
_entity_poly.pdbx_strand_id
1 'polypeptide(L)'
;QNNESAGKKKTTRISRAGAYIKPLLVQCALAAIRKKSNPEIRSRYLNLKKRRGHKKAIIAIARMLLTAIYNMIKRNEKYNAALYRKADVPPRNREVSVNEAIYILQRQGDLVTAPQSA
;
A
#
# COMPACT_ATOMS: atom_id res chain seq x y z
N GLN A 1 -5.81 -5.74 21.00
CA GLN A 1 -6.39 -4.55 21.65
C GLN A 1 -7.71 -4.94 22.28
N ASN A 2 -7.77 -4.91 23.60
CA ASN A 2 -9.01 -5.10 24.33
C ASN A 2 -9.85 -3.83 24.23
N ASN A 3 -11.01 -3.93 23.66
CA ASN A 3 -11.96 -2.84 23.61
C ASN A 3 -12.82 -2.89 24.89
N GLU A 4 -12.32 -2.24 25.93
CA GLU A 4 -12.95 -2.21 27.24
C GLU A 4 -13.42 -0.77 27.52
N SER A 5 -14.69 -0.60 27.80
CA SER A 5 -15.27 0.68 28.16
C SER A 5 -16.21 0.48 29.35
N ALA A 6 -15.98 1.23 30.42
CA ALA A 6 -16.78 1.16 31.65
C ALA A 6 -16.94 -0.25 32.25
N GLY A 7 -15.84 -1.04 32.28
CA GLY A 7 -15.87 -2.42 32.83
C GLY A 7 -16.60 -3.46 31.98
N LYS A 8 -17.16 -3.09 30.83
CA LYS A 8 -17.79 -4.03 29.89
C LYS A 8 -16.84 -4.34 28.73
N LYS A 9 -16.45 -5.60 28.61
CA LYS A 9 -15.67 -6.08 27.44
C LYS A 9 -16.55 -6.02 26.19
N LYS A 10 -16.26 -5.09 25.29
CA LYS A 10 -16.91 -5.04 23.97
C LYS A 10 -16.11 -5.90 22.99
N THR A 11 -16.83 -6.67 22.19
CA THR A 11 -16.19 -7.46 21.13
C THR A 11 -15.57 -6.56 20.08
N THR A 12 -14.33 -6.86 19.64
CA THR A 12 -13.68 -6.25 18.51
C THR A 12 -14.17 -6.81 17.16
N ARG A 13 -15.19 -7.68 17.19
CA ARG A 13 -15.76 -8.22 15.95
C ARG A 13 -16.40 -7.10 15.14
N ILE A 14 -16.04 -7.07 13.87
CA ILE A 14 -16.69 -6.20 12.88
C ILE A 14 -18.17 -6.63 12.80
N SER A 15 -19.08 -5.66 12.86
CA SER A 15 -20.51 -5.89 12.71
C SER A 15 -20.82 -6.67 11.43
N ARG A 16 -21.94 -7.38 11.41
CA ARG A 16 -22.42 -8.14 10.24
C ARG A 16 -22.85 -7.23 9.06
N ALA A 17 -22.77 -5.91 9.22
CA ALA A 17 -22.98 -4.97 8.14
C ALA A 17 -22.08 -5.31 6.95
N GLY A 18 -22.63 -5.34 5.75
CA GLY A 18 -21.88 -5.70 4.54
C GLY A 18 -21.75 -7.20 4.27
N ALA A 19 -22.72 -8.00 4.68
CA ALA A 19 -22.72 -9.45 4.48
C ALA A 19 -22.49 -9.89 3.02
N TYR A 20 -22.88 -9.06 2.04
CA TYR A 20 -22.74 -9.34 0.62
C TYR A 20 -21.53 -8.62 -0.01
N ILE A 21 -21.36 -7.34 0.27
CA ILE A 21 -20.29 -6.51 -0.32
C ILE A 21 -18.90 -6.94 0.16
N LYS A 22 -18.75 -7.24 1.45
CA LYS A 22 -17.44 -7.57 2.00
C LYS A 22 -16.82 -8.83 1.38
N PRO A 23 -17.52 -9.97 1.30
CA PRO A 23 -16.99 -11.15 0.62
C PRO A 23 -16.66 -10.89 -0.86
N LEU A 24 -17.51 -10.16 -1.58
CA LEU A 24 -17.28 -9.81 -2.96
C LEU A 24 -15.99 -8.99 -3.14
N LEU A 25 -15.82 -7.96 -2.33
CA LEU A 25 -14.61 -7.11 -2.38
C LEU A 25 -13.34 -7.88 -2.01
N VAL A 26 -13.43 -8.83 -1.09
CA VAL A 26 -12.31 -9.72 -0.75
C VAL A 26 -11.93 -10.59 -1.96
N GLN A 27 -12.88 -11.15 -2.67
CA GLN A 27 -12.63 -11.92 -3.89
C GLN A 27 -12.00 -11.03 -4.99
N CYS A 28 -12.52 -9.82 -5.18
CA CYS A 28 -11.94 -8.87 -6.11
C CYS A 28 -10.50 -8.50 -5.73
N ALA A 29 -10.22 -8.30 -4.45
CA ALA A 29 -8.87 -8.00 -3.95
C ALA A 29 -7.90 -9.15 -4.21
N LEU A 30 -8.31 -10.38 -3.96
CA LEU A 30 -7.51 -11.58 -4.24
C LEU A 30 -7.21 -11.72 -5.74
N ALA A 31 -8.19 -11.48 -6.59
CA ALA A 31 -8.02 -11.49 -8.05
C ALA A 31 -7.06 -10.39 -8.50
N ALA A 32 -7.22 -9.17 -8.00
CA ALA A 32 -6.38 -8.02 -8.34
C ALA A 32 -4.90 -8.22 -7.98
N ILE A 33 -4.62 -8.86 -6.83
CA ILE A 33 -3.26 -9.15 -6.39
C ILE A 33 -2.57 -10.18 -7.30
N ARG A 34 -3.33 -11.14 -7.83
CA ARG A 34 -2.81 -12.18 -8.74
C ARG A 34 -2.56 -11.65 -10.15
N LYS A 35 -3.27 -10.62 -10.56
CA LYS A 35 -3.19 -10.07 -11.91
C LYS A 35 -1.88 -9.32 -12.13
N LYS A 36 -1.10 -9.73 -13.14
CA LYS A 36 0.19 -9.12 -13.48
C LYS A 36 0.09 -7.68 -14.02
N SER A 37 -1.07 -7.32 -14.56
CA SER A 37 -1.29 -5.98 -15.14
C SER A 37 -1.39 -4.85 -14.09
N ASN A 38 -1.53 -5.19 -12.81
CA ASN A 38 -1.66 -4.21 -11.73
C ASN A 38 -0.54 -4.37 -10.69
N PRO A 39 0.72 -4.09 -11.06
CA PRO A 39 1.86 -4.29 -10.18
C PRO A 39 1.81 -3.42 -8.92
N GLU A 40 1.18 -2.25 -9.00
CA GLU A 40 1.00 -1.31 -7.88
C GLU A 40 0.14 -1.91 -6.75
N ILE A 41 -0.94 -2.60 -7.09
CA ILE A 41 -1.82 -3.26 -6.11
C ILE A 41 -1.06 -4.39 -5.41
N ARG A 42 -0.32 -5.19 -6.19
CA ARG A 42 0.49 -6.29 -5.66
C ARG A 42 1.61 -5.78 -4.74
N SER A 43 2.32 -4.74 -5.14
CA SER A 43 3.37 -4.12 -4.34
C SER A 43 2.82 -3.61 -3.01
N ARG A 44 1.70 -2.90 -3.05
CA ARG A 44 1.02 -2.41 -1.84
C ARG A 44 0.59 -3.54 -0.92
N TYR A 45 0.03 -4.62 -1.48
CA TYR A 45 -0.33 -5.80 -0.71
C TYR A 45 0.88 -6.43 -0.02
N LEU A 46 1.99 -6.64 -0.72
CA LEU A 46 3.20 -7.23 -0.16
C LEU A 46 3.78 -6.39 0.98
N ASN A 47 3.80 -5.07 0.83
CA ASN A 47 4.24 -4.16 1.88
C ASN A 47 3.35 -4.21 3.13
N LEU A 48 2.04 -4.28 2.95
CA LEU A 48 1.09 -4.43 4.05
C LEU A 48 1.18 -5.80 4.70
N LYS A 49 1.35 -6.86 3.90
CA LYS A 49 1.48 -8.24 4.39
C LYS A 49 2.68 -8.40 5.33
N LYS A 50 3.83 -7.80 5.00
CA LYS A 50 5.03 -7.82 5.85
C LYS A 50 4.78 -7.25 7.25
N ARG A 51 3.97 -6.19 7.34
CA ARG A 51 3.73 -5.47 8.61
C ARG A 51 2.51 -5.97 9.39
N ARG A 52 1.46 -6.37 8.71
CA ARG A 52 0.14 -6.61 9.31
C ARG A 52 -0.40 -8.02 9.09
N GLY A 53 0.26 -8.83 8.27
CA GLY A 53 -0.19 -10.17 7.91
C GLY A 53 -1.21 -10.19 6.76
N HIS A 54 -1.45 -11.41 6.24
CA HIS A 54 -2.26 -11.64 5.05
C HIS A 54 -3.70 -11.11 5.18
N LYS A 55 -4.41 -11.50 6.24
CA LYS A 55 -5.84 -11.15 6.41
C LYS A 55 -6.08 -9.64 6.43
N LYS A 56 -5.26 -8.91 7.21
CA LYS A 56 -5.37 -7.44 7.31
C LYS A 56 -4.97 -6.76 6.00
N ALA A 57 -3.97 -7.28 5.31
CA ALA A 57 -3.53 -6.75 4.00
C ALA A 57 -4.64 -6.89 2.94
N ILE A 58 -5.31 -8.04 2.87
CA ILE A 58 -6.43 -8.25 1.93
C ILE A 58 -7.58 -7.28 2.20
N ILE A 59 -7.97 -7.09 3.45
CA ILE A 59 -9.03 -6.13 3.82
C ILE A 59 -8.63 -4.70 3.46
N ALA A 60 -7.37 -4.33 3.64
CA ALA A 60 -6.89 -3.01 3.24
C ALA A 60 -6.95 -2.79 1.72
N ILE A 61 -6.61 -3.80 0.92
CA ILE A 61 -6.76 -3.75 -0.55
C ILE A 61 -8.24 -3.69 -0.94
N ALA A 62 -9.11 -4.49 -0.31
CA ALA A 62 -10.55 -4.45 -0.55
C ALA A 62 -11.14 -3.05 -0.27
N ARG A 63 -10.73 -2.41 0.81
CA ARG A 63 -11.12 -1.03 1.13
C ARG A 63 -10.61 -0.03 0.08
N MET A 64 -9.39 -0.19 -0.39
CA MET A 64 -8.83 0.64 -1.44
C MET A 64 -9.63 0.53 -2.75
N LEU A 65 -10.01 -0.69 -3.14
CA LEU A 65 -10.85 -0.92 -4.32
C LEU A 65 -12.22 -0.26 -4.18
N LEU A 66 -12.86 -0.39 -3.03
CA LEU A 66 -14.16 0.25 -2.76
C LEU A 66 -14.07 1.78 -2.86
N THR A 67 -13.03 2.37 -2.28
CA THR A 67 -12.77 3.81 -2.36
C THR A 67 -12.54 4.26 -3.80
N ALA A 68 -11.79 3.48 -4.58
CA ALA A 68 -11.58 3.74 -6.00
C ALA A 68 -12.88 3.72 -6.79
N ILE A 69 -13.71 2.70 -6.60
CA ILE A 69 -15.02 2.58 -7.25
C ILE A 69 -15.93 3.78 -6.89
N TYR A 70 -15.98 4.13 -5.62
CA TYR A 70 -16.76 5.29 -5.17
C TYR A 70 -16.32 6.59 -5.86
N ASN A 71 -15.02 6.85 -5.93
CA ASN A 71 -14.48 8.04 -6.59
C ASN A 71 -14.73 8.03 -8.11
N MET A 72 -14.61 6.88 -8.76
CA MET A 72 -14.91 6.73 -10.19
C MET A 72 -16.36 7.08 -10.48
N ILE A 73 -17.29 6.58 -9.70
CA ILE A 73 -18.73 6.85 -9.87
C ILE A 73 -19.02 8.32 -9.56
N LYS A 74 -18.50 8.86 -8.46
CA LYS A 74 -18.74 10.24 -8.03
C LYS A 74 -18.25 11.28 -9.04
N ARG A 75 -17.06 11.03 -9.63
CA ARG A 75 -16.40 11.95 -10.56
C ARG A 75 -16.65 11.62 -12.02
N ASN A 76 -17.36 10.52 -12.30
CA ASN A 76 -17.53 9.98 -13.65
C ASN A 76 -16.21 9.84 -14.43
N GLU A 77 -15.19 9.32 -13.74
CA GLU A 77 -13.83 9.12 -14.25
C GLU A 77 -13.51 7.64 -14.35
N LYS A 78 -12.61 7.28 -15.28
CA LYS A 78 -12.07 5.94 -15.37
C LYS A 78 -11.00 5.71 -14.27
N TYR A 79 -10.75 4.43 -13.94
CA TYR A 79 -9.69 4.07 -13.02
C TYR A 79 -8.32 4.59 -13.51
N ASN A 80 -7.62 5.30 -12.64
CA ASN A 80 -6.29 5.82 -12.91
C ASN A 80 -5.27 5.20 -11.94
N ALA A 81 -4.47 4.25 -12.43
CA ALA A 81 -3.44 3.58 -11.65
C ALA A 81 -2.35 4.55 -11.14
N ALA A 82 -2.10 5.64 -11.85
CA ALA A 82 -1.07 6.63 -11.48
C ALA A 82 -1.35 7.30 -10.12
N LEU A 83 -2.61 7.45 -9.72
CA LEU A 83 -3.00 8.02 -8.42
C LEU A 83 -2.61 7.12 -7.24
N TYR A 84 -2.41 5.82 -7.49
CA TYR A 84 -2.06 4.82 -6.47
C TYR A 84 -0.58 4.43 -6.52
N ARG A 85 0.15 4.87 -7.53
CA ARG A 85 1.60 4.83 -7.48
C ARG A 85 2.03 5.78 -6.38
N LYS A 86 2.68 5.25 -5.37
CA LYS A 86 3.49 6.11 -4.52
C LYS A 86 4.49 6.75 -5.47
N ALA A 87 4.41 8.07 -5.65
CA ALA A 87 5.58 8.81 -6.07
C ALA A 87 6.75 8.25 -5.25
N ASP A 88 7.90 8.04 -5.88
CA ASP A 88 9.14 7.71 -5.17
C ASP A 88 9.45 8.88 -4.23
N VAL A 89 8.69 8.95 -3.15
CA VAL A 89 8.96 9.89 -2.08
C VAL A 89 10.11 9.26 -1.31
N PRO A 90 11.29 9.85 -1.33
CA PRO A 90 12.39 9.36 -0.52
C PRO A 90 11.89 9.23 0.92
N PRO A 91 12.28 8.19 1.65
CA PRO A 91 11.86 8.01 3.03
C PRO A 91 12.17 9.28 3.81
N ARG A 92 11.16 9.85 4.46
CA ARG A 92 11.34 11.04 5.29
C ARG A 92 12.47 10.76 6.29
N ASN A 93 13.49 11.61 6.27
CA ASN A 93 14.60 11.62 7.22
C ASN A 93 15.57 10.41 7.21
N ARG A 94 15.74 9.72 6.09
CA ARG A 94 16.91 8.88 5.95
C ARG A 94 18.02 9.72 5.31
N GLU A 95 18.99 10.12 6.09
CA GLU A 95 20.24 10.65 5.56
C GLU A 95 20.93 9.51 4.80
N VAL A 96 20.99 9.64 3.49
CA VAL A 96 21.71 8.70 2.65
C VAL A 96 23.20 8.96 2.87
N SER A 97 23.93 7.96 3.34
CA SER A 97 25.38 8.09 3.47
C SER A 97 26.01 8.38 2.10
N VAL A 98 27.11 9.10 2.08
CA VAL A 98 27.84 9.43 0.84
C VAL A 98 28.16 8.17 0.04
N ASN A 99 28.57 7.09 0.71
CA ASN A 99 28.87 5.82 0.07
C ASN A 99 27.65 5.17 -0.56
N GLU A 100 26.48 5.27 0.09
CA GLU A 100 25.21 4.74 -0.43
C GLU A 100 24.75 5.57 -1.64
N ALA A 101 24.92 6.88 -1.60
CA ALA A 101 24.63 7.76 -2.73
C ALA A 101 25.55 7.45 -3.94
N ILE A 102 26.84 7.25 -3.73
CA ILE A 102 27.80 6.84 -4.76
C ILE A 102 27.40 5.49 -5.38
N TYR A 103 27.04 4.52 -4.55
CA TYR A 103 26.60 3.21 -5.02
C TYR A 103 25.34 3.28 -5.89
N ILE A 104 24.36 4.08 -5.49
CA ILE A 104 23.12 4.27 -6.25
C ILE A 104 23.42 4.92 -7.61
N LEU A 105 24.25 5.96 -7.64
CA LEU A 105 24.64 6.66 -8.87
C LEU A 105 25.43 5.75 -9.80
N GLN A 106 26.39 4.98 -9.29
CA GLN A 106 27.14 4.00 -10.08
C GLN A 106 26.25 2.94 -10.70
N ARG A 107 25.21 2.49 -9.98
CA ARG A 107 24.23 1.52 -10.48
C ARG A 107 23.35 2.10 -11.60
N GLN A 108 23.15 3.40 -11.64
CA GLN A 108 22.42 4.11 -12.70
C GLN A 108 23.31 4.46 -13.92
N GLY A 109 24.59 4.13 -13.85
CA GLY A 109 25.54 4.38 -14.93
C GLY A 109 26.18 5.77 -14.91
N ASP A 110 25.96 6.55 -13.86
CA ASP A 110 26.58 7.86 -13.69
C ASP A 110 28.01 7.72 -13.17
N LEU A 111 28.92 8.46 -13.79
CA LEU A 111 30.30 8.59 -13.32
C LEU A 111 30.34 9.53 -12.12
N VAL A 112 30.61 8.97 -10.94
CA VAL A 112 30.80 9.77 -9.73
C VAL A 112 32.29 9.84 -9.42
N THR A 113 32.86 11.03 -9.49
CA THR A 113 34.20 11.30 -8.99
C THR A 113 34.13 11.74 -7.53
N ALA A 114 34.86 11.07 -6.65
CA ALA A 114 34.97 11.50 -5.28
C ALA A 114 35.59 12.91 -5.22
N PRO A 115 35.08 13.82 -4.36
CA PRO A 115 35.68 15.13 -4.18
C PRO A 115 37.12 14.94 -3.73
N GLN A 116 38.06 15.45 -4.52
CA GLN A 116 39.46 15.49 -4.09
C GLN A 116 39.57 16.47 -2.92
N SER A 117 39.90 15.94 -1.76
CA SER A 117 40.32 16.79 -0.66
C SER A 117 41.59 17.51 -1.06
N ALA A 118 41.47 18.82 -1.21
CA ALA A 118 42.61 19.69 -1.39
C ALA A 118 43.45 19.74 -0.11
#